data_9b58cfae183536df67876b9fcf7056c0
#
_entry.id   9b58cfae183536df67876b9fcf7056c0
#
_cell.length_a   1.000
_cell.length_b   1.000
_cell.length_c   1.000
_cell.angle_alpha   90.00
_cell.angle_beta   90.00
_cell.angle_gamma   90.00
#
_symmetry.space_group_name_H-M   'P 1'
#
loop_
_entity.id
_entity.type
_entity.pdbx_description
1 polymer ?
#
loop_
_entity_poly.entity_id
_entity_poly.type
_entity_poly.pdbx_seq_one_letter_code
_entity_poly.pdbx_strand_id
1 'polypeptide(L)'
;KYVTTLTDSNGVLGNYNFSANIDGVKFSTSGNKLTISMDKAPSKEFTITASKANGSRKGLVVWTDGKYSPGNGIQDVVSYTQKVSDPVKGFVKMKVSYGSCQIVKTSEDGKVDGISFTISGNGVNKTVKTANGGKIQIDNLMPGVYTVTEQTIDKYVPQEVHRVTVVAGQVAKVNFNNVLKRGTLKVIKSSEDNLVEGVTFHIYGTSLSGIAVDEYAVTDNKGVATFKDVLISGSEPYTIEEVDTAIRYVVPANQTAPINWKEVTTRNFTNILKKFSVTVTKS
;
A
#
# COMPACT_ATOMS: atom_id res chain seq x y z
N LYS A 1 8.89 -22.38 -6.10
CA LYS A 1 9.78 -23.25 -6.88
C LYS A 1 9.49 -23.05 -8.35
N TYR A 2 10.51 -22.77 -9.13
CA TYR A 2 10.44 -22.60 -10.59
C TYR A 2 11.00 -23.83 -11.24
N VAL A 3 10.27 -24.42 -12.18
CA VAL A 3 10.62 -25.67 -12.84
C VAL A 3 10.33 -25.54 -14.32
N THR A 4 11.29 -25.93 -15.14
CA THR A 4 11.09 -26.10 -16.58
C THR A 4 11.67 -27.44 -17.04
N THR A 5 11.14 -27.97 -18.12
CA THR A 5 11.58 -29.27 -18.65
C THR A 5 11.94 -29.12 -20.12
N LEU A 6 13.15 -29.52 -20.43
CA LEU A 6 13.64 -29.73 -21.79
C LEU A 6 13.34 -31.14 -22.27
N THR A 7 12.89 -31.27 -23.48
CA THR A 7 12.74 -32.56 -24.12
C THR A 7 13.64 -32.64 -25.35
N ASP A 8 14.45 -33.64 -25.43
CA ASP A 8 15.29 -33.92 -26.60
C ASP A 8 14.74 -35.12 -27.38
N SER A 9 14.30 -34.87 -28.60
CA SER A 9 13.81 -35.90 -29.49
C SER A 9 14.86 -37.01 -29.82
N ASN A 10 16.13 -36.68 -29.69
CA ASN A 10 17.25 -37.58 -29.97
C ASN A 10 17.69 -38.36 -28.72
N GLY A 11 17.11 -38.11 -27.56
CA GLY A 11 17.37 -38.86 -26.34
C GLY A 11 18.78 -38.74 -25.76
N VAL A 12 19.51 -37.66 -26.07
CA VAL A 12 20.93 -37.50 -25.72
C VAL A 12 21.17 -36.66 -24.47
N LEU A 13 20.17 -35.98 -23.94
CA LEU A 13 20.33 -35.06 -22.79
C LEU A 13 20.89 -35.78 -21.55
N GLY A 14 20.54 -37.00 -21.29
CA GLY A 14 21.06 -37.76 -20.16
C GLY A 14 22.58 -38.04 -20.21
N ASN A 15 23.21 -37.82 -21.36
CA ASN A 15 24.64 -38.00 -21.55
C ASN A 15 25.48 -36.76 -21.29
N TYR A 16 24.87 -35.69 -20.87
CA TYR A 16 25.55 -34.39 -20.62
C TYR A 16 25.57 -34.04 -19.13
N ASN A 17 26.63 -33.35 -18.74
CA ASN A 17 26.68 -32.65 -17.46
C ASN A 17 26.20 -31.23 -17.67
N PHE A 18 25.36 -30.77 -16.78
CA PHE A 18 24.76 -29.43 -16.83
C PHE A 18 25.29 -28.56 -15.73
N SER A 19 25.58 -27.33 -16.07
CA SER A 19 25.95 -26.27 -15.12
C SER A 19 25.29 -24.94 -15.52
N ALA A 20 25.15 -24.03 -14.56
CA ALA A 20 24.67 -22.68 -14.81
C ALA A 20 25.70 -21.66 -14.35
N ASN A 21 25.66 -20.46 -14.95
CA ASN A 21 26.50 -19.33 -14.54
C ASN A 21 25.89 -18.51 -13.39
N ILE A 22 24.89 -19.06 -12.72
CA ILE A 22 24.30 -18.52 -11.48
C ILE A 22 24.08 -19.66 -10.49
N ASP A 23 24.04 -19.31 -9.21
CA ASP A 23 23.79 -20.28 -8.13
C ASP A 23 22.33 -20.67 -8.01
N GLY A 24 22.07 -21.80 -7.35
CA GLY A 24 20.72 -22.27 -7.00
C GLY A 24 19.97 -22.99 -8.12
N VAL A 25 20.60 -23.20 -9.26
CA VAL A 25 20.03 -23.99 -10.37
C VAL A 25 20.32 -25.49 -10.15
N LYS A 26 19.26 -26.29 -10.15
CA LYS A 26 19.33 -27.75 -10.00
C LYS A 26 18.93 -28.44 -11.29
N PHE A 27 19.65 -29.47 -11.67
CA PHE A 27 19.43 -30.25 -12.88
C PHE A 27 19.10 -31.69 -12.53
N SER A 28 18.15 -32.27 -13.26
CA SER A 28 17.77 -33.66 -13.17
C SER A 28 17.43 -34.16 -14.56
N THR A 29 18.00 -35.30 -14.96
CA THR A 29 17.73 -35.96 -16.25
C THR A 29 16.95 -37.26 -16.07
N SER A 30 15.99 -37.50 -16.93
CA SER A 30 15.22 -38.72 -16.99
C SER A 30 14.85 -39.05 -18.44
N GLY A 31 15.44 -40.09 -19.00
CA GLY A 31 15.28 -40.42 -20.41
C GLY A 31 15.71 -39.25 -21.32
N ASN A 32 14.80 -38.77 -22.12
CA ASN A 32 15.03 -37.65 -23.04
C ASN A 32 14.64 -36.28 -22.45
N LYS A 33 14.45 -36.18 -21.12
CA LYS A 33 14.03 -34.98 -20.43
C LYS A 33 15.13 -34.46 -19.51
N LEU A 34 15.35 -33.17 -19.54
CA LEU A 34 16.13 -32.41 -18.55
C LEU A 34 15.18 -31.51 -17.78
N THR A 35 15.08 -31.73 -16.49
CA THR A 35 14.36 -30.82 -15.59
C THR A 35 15.33 -29.85 -14.96
N ILE A 36 15.04 -28.57 -15.07
CA ILE A 36 15.78 -27.46 -14.51
C ILE A 36 14.90 -26.83 -13.44
N SER A 37 15.41 -26.72 -12.21
CA SER A 37 14.62 -26.16 -11.12
C SER A 37 15.40 -25.18 -10.28
N MET A 38 14.70 -24.18 -9.76
CA MET A 38 15.22 -23.15 -8.87
C MET A 38 14.21 -22.88 -7.75
N ASP A 39 14.69 -22.56 -6.57
CA ASP A 39 13.83 -22.22 -5.44
C ASP A 39 13.42 -20.74 -5.47
N LYS A 40 14.24 -19.87 -6.10
CA LYS A 40 13.97 -18.46 -6.36
C LYS A 40 13.99 -18.17 -7.85
N ALA A 41 13.21 -17.22 -8.30
CA ALA A 41 13.27 -16.73 -9.66
C ALA A 41 14.61 -16.03 -9.92
N PRO A 42 15.26 -16.23 -11.09
CA PRO A 42 16.48 -15.52 -11.42
C PRO A 42 16.18 -14.04 -11.66
N SER A 43 17.07 -13.17 -11.19
CA SER A 43 16.93 -11.71 -11.37
C SER A 43 17.36 -11.21 -12.75
N LYS A 44 18.02 -12.06 -13.52
CA LYS A 44 18.55 -11.75 -14.86
C LYS A 44 18.62 -13.01 -15.71
N GLU A 45 18.84 -12.83 -16.99
CA GLU A 45 19.15 -13.93 -17.89
C GLU A 45 20.39 -14.71 -17.39
N PHE A 46 20.36 -16.00 -17.54
CA PHE A 46 21.50 -16.87 -17.23
C PHE A 46 21.69 -17.92 -18.31
N THR A 47 22.89 -18.45 -18.38
CA THR A 47 23.27 -19.47 -19.36
C THR A 47 23.42 -20.81 -18.67
N ILE A 48 22.83 -21.85 -19.24
CA ILE A 48 23.06 -23.23 -18.86
C ILE A 48 24.00 -23.84 -19.91
N THR A 49 25.08 -24.42 -19.41
CA THR A 49 26.05 -25.12 -20.25
C THR A 49 25.83 -26.62 -20.13
N ALA A 50 25.60 -27.28 -21.24
CA ALA A 50 25.68 -28.73 -21.36
C ALA A 50 27.08 -29.12 -21.81
N SER A 51 27.73 -30.02 -21.13
CA SER A 51 29.07 -30.50 -21.46
C SER A 51 29.16 -32.00 -21.40
N LYS A 52 29.98 -32.61 -22.30
CA LYS A 52 30.24 -34.00 -22.36
C LYS A 52 31.74 -34.24 -22.65
N ALA A 53 32.35 -35.14 -21.89
CA ALA A 53 33.80 -35.35 -21.97
C ALA A 53 34.21 -36.01 -23.30
N ASN A 54 33.46 -36.99 -23.76
CA ASN A 54 33.72 -37.72 -25.01
C ASN A 54 32.41 -37.99 -25.73
N GLY A 55 32.25 -37.57 -26.95
CA GLY A 55 30.99 -37.83 -27.61
C GLY A 55 30.95 -37.63 -29.09
N SER A 56 30.22 -38.49 -29.78
CA SER A 56 29.90 -38.39 -31.18
C SER A 56 28.75 -37.44 -31.50
N ARG A 57 28.08 -36.91 -30.47
CA ARG A 57 26.92 -36.00 -30.63
C ARG A 57 27.00 -34.83 -29.71
N LYS A 58 26.61 -33.68 -30.24
CA LYS A 58 26.32 -32.50 -29.47
C LYS A 58 24.84 -32.20 -29.53
N GLY A 59 24.28 -31.88 -28.42
CA GLY A 59 22.99 -31.19 -28.35
C GLY A 59 23.24 -29.73 -28.03
N LEU A 60 22.78 -28.83 -28.89
CA LEU A 60 22.61 -27.43 -28.57
C LEU A 60 21.16 -27.25 -28.17
N VAL A 61 20.95 -26.86 -26.93
CA VAL A 61 19.62 -26.55 -26.45
C VAL A 61 19.51 -25.03 -26.42
N VAL A 62 18.67 -24.50 -27.31
CA VAL A 62 18.41 -23.06 -27.39
C VAL A 62 16.98 -22.81 -26.99
N TRP A 63 16.80 -21.94 -26.04
CA TRP A 63 15.49 -21.47 -25.65
C TRP A 63 15.23 -20.11 -26.26
N THR A 64 14.35 -20.03 -27.25
CA THR A 64 14.20 -18.85 -28.10
C THR A 64 13.06 -17.93 -27.74
N ASP A 65 12.01 -18.40 -27.08
CA ASP A 65 10.85 -17.54 -26.84
C ASP A 65 10.96 -16.64 -25.61
N GLY A 66 11.99 -16.83 -24.83
CA GLY A 66 12.30 -15.99 -23.69
C GLY A 66 11.25 -15.92 -22.59
N LYS A 67 10.22 -16.73 -22.64
CA LYS A 67 9.20 -16.80 -21.61
C LYS A 67 9.56 -17.88 -20.62
N TYR A 68 9.72 -17.44 -19.37
CA TYR A 68 9.87 -18.33 -18.24
C TYR A 68 8.57 -18.30 -17.45
N SER A 69 7.90 -19.45 -17.38
CA SER A 69 6.85 -19.65 -16.42
C SER A 69 6.98 -21.02 -15.78
N PRO A 70 6.54 -21.17 -14.50
CA PRO A 70 6.61 -22.46 -13.83
C PRO A 70 5.91 -23.56 -14.66
N GLY A 71 6.65 -24.64 -14.94
CA GLY A 71 6.10 -25.79 -15.67
C GLY A 71 6.16 -25.74 -17.18
N ASN A 72 6.65 -24.65 -17.79
CA ASN A 72 6.84 -24.59 -19.24
C ASN A 72 8.11 -25.31 -19.66
N GLY A 73 8.02 -26.06 -20.75
CA GLY A 73 9.15 -26.68 -21.40
C GLY A 73 9.98 -25.71 -22.22
N ILE A 74 11.18 -26.08 -22.56
CA ILE A 74 12.01 -25.41 -23.57
C ILE A 74 11.47 -25.77 -24.95
N GLN A 75 11.41 -24.77 -25.82
CA GLN A 75 10.69 -24.91 -27.08
C GLN A 75 11.57 -25.45 -28.21
N ASP A 76 12.87 -25.13 -28.20
CA ASP A 76 13.75 -25.52 -29.30
C ASP A 76 14.99 -26.28 -28.79
N VAL A 77 15.17 -27.48 -29.29
CA VAL A 77 16.37 -28.30 -29.13
C VAL A 77 16.98 -28.51 -30.50
N VAL A 78 18.18 -28.00 -30.71
CA VAL A 78 18.93 -28.23 -31.94
C VAL A 78 20.06 -29.20 -31.66
N SER A 79 20.04 -30.34 -32.29
CA SER A 79 21.09 -31.32 -32.21
C SER A 79 21.97 -31.24 -33.46
N TYR A 80 23.28 -31.32 -33.26
CA TYR A 80 24.26 -31.44 -34.36
C TYR A 80 25.34 -32.45 -34.02
N THR A 81 25.92 -33.03 -35.06
CA THR A 81 27.01 -33.99 -34.94
C THR A 81 28.34 -33.27 -35.03
N GLN A 82 29.25 -33.57 -34.09
CA GLN A 82 30.60 -33.02 -34.07
C GLN A 82 31.65 -34.14 -34.12
N LYS A 83 32.90 -33.81 -34.49
CA LYS A 83 34.01 -34.77 -34.50
C LYS A 83 34.26 -35.32 -33.09
N VAL A 84 34.60 -36.59 -33.04
CA VAL A 84 34.77 -37.35 -31.78
C VAL A 84 35.84 -36.73 -30.83
N SER A 85 36.80 -36.04 -31.37
CA SER A 85 37.93 -35.40 -30.64
C SER A 85 37.55 -34.12 -29.94
N ASP A 86 36.44 -33.48 -30.21
CA ASP A 86 36.09 -32.18 -29.66
C ASP A 86 35.33 -32.32 -28.35
N PRO A 87 35.63 -31.53 -27.32
CA PRO A 87 34.82 -31.47 -26.14
C PRO A 87 33.42 -30.97 -26.50
N VAL A 88 32.41 -31.69 -26.03
CA VAL A 88 31.03 -31.36 -26.31
C VAL A 88 30.60 -30.21 -25.39
N LYS A 89 30.31 -29.07 -25.98
CA LYS A 89 29.72 -27.94 -25.28
C LYS A 89 28.41 -27.57 -25.94
N GLY A 90 27.37 -27.54 -25.15
CA GLY A 90 26.08 -26.95 -25.51
C GLY A 90 25.71 -25.89 -24.49
N PHE A 91 24.83 -24.99 -24.85
CA PHE A 91 24.31 -24.02 -23.89
C PHE A 91 22.80 -23.86 -24.07
N VAL A 92 22.18 -23.55 -22.97
CA VAL A 92 20.76 -23.18 -22.89
C VAL A 92 20.66 -21.76 -22.36
N LYS A 93 20.01 -20.91 -23.11
CA LYS A 93 19.73 -19.56 -22.67
C LYS A 93 18.28 -19.50 -22.20
N MET A 94 18.11 -19.24 -20.91
CA MET A 94 16.80 -19.02 -20.32
C MET A 94 16.57 -17.51 -20.14
N LYS A 95 15.42 -17.05 -20.59
CA LYS A 95 14.98 -15.68 -20.42
C LYS A 95 13.74 -15.68 -19.54
N VAL A 96 13.74 -14.83 -18.53
CA VAL A 96 12.57 -14.65 -17.67
C VAL A 96 11.66 -13.60 -18.27
N SER A 97 10.38 -13.91 -18.38
CA SER A 97 9.36 -12.91 -18.67
C SER A 97 8.91 -12.24 -17.37
N TYR A 98 8.90 -10.93 -17.41
CA TYR A 98 8.49 -10.09 -16.30
C TYR A 98 6.99 -9.80 -16.37
N GLY A 99 6.42 -9.51 -15.21
CA GLY A 99 5.12 -8.87 -15.10
C GLY A 99 5.26 -7.47 -14.54
N SER A 100 4.14 -6.86 -14.24
CA SER A 100 4.06 -5.51 -13.68
C SER A 100 3.10 -5.46 -12.50
N CYS A 101 3.28 -4.47 -11.63
CA CYS A 101 2.33 -4.12 -10.60
C CYS A 101 1.88 -2.67 -10.81
N GLN A 102 0.57 -2.44 -10.85
CA GLN A 102 -0.01 -1.11 -10.90
C GLN A 102 -0.68 -0.80 -9.57
N ILE A 103 -0.25 0.27 -8.92
CA ILE A 103 -0.89 0.84 -7.74
C ILE A 103 -1.87 1.90 -8.22
N VAL A 104 -3.11 1.84 -7.72
CA VAL A 104 -4.15 2.84 -7.95
C VAL A 104 -4.54 3.44 -6.61
N LYS A 105 -4.39 4.75 -6.49
CA LYS A 105 -4.65 5.51 -5.29
C LYS A 105 -5.90 6.35 -5.44
N THR A 106 -6.79 6.26 -4.46
CA THR A 106 -7.89 7.19 -4.21
C THR A 106 -7.73 7.83 -2.84
N SER A 107 -8.36 8.96 -2.60
CA SER A 107 -8.31 9.66 -1.33
C SER A 107 -9.57 10.49 -1.15
N GLU A 108 -10.05 10.56 0.08
CA GLU A 108 -11.23 11.33 0.48
C GLU A 108 -11.06 12.84 0.20
N ASP A 109 -9.84 13.36 0.34
CA ASP A 109 -9.52 14.78 0.09
C ASP A 109 -9.03 15.04 -1.36
N GLY A 110 -9.12 14.04 -2.24
CA GLY A 110 -8.71 14.14 -3.63
C GLY A 110 -7.19 14.19 -3.85
N LYS A 111 -6.38 14.15 -2.79
CA LYS A 111 -4.91 14.18 -2.91
C LYS A 111 -4.37 12.79 -3.14
N VAL A 112 -4.08 12.48 -4.39
CA VAL A 112 -3.70 11.13 -4.85
C VAL A 112 -2.30 11.05 -5.43
N ASP A 113 -1.72 12.18 -5.86
CA ASP A 113 -0.37 12.23 -6.44
C ASP A 113 0.71 12.51 -5.38
N GLY A 114 1.92 12.03 -5.61
CA GLY A 114 3.05 12.19 -4.70
C GLY A 114 3.02 11.27 -3.47
N ILE A 115 2.05 10.37 -3.37
CA ILE A 115 1.95 9.40 -2.27
C ILE A 115 3.00 8.31 -2.45
N SER A 116 3.78 8.06 -1.40
CA SER A 116 4.89 7.11 -1.43
C SER A 116 4.45 5.70 -1.06
N PHE A 117 4.92 4.73 -1.84
CA PHE A 117 4.71 3.30 -1.61
C PHE A 117 6.04 2.56 -1.64
N THR A 118 6.16 1.55 -0.82
CA THR A 118 7.25 0.57 -0.89
C THR A 118 6.71 -0.74 -1.44
N ILE A 119 7.33 -1.23 -2.52
CA ILE A 119 7.10 -2.58 -3.02
C ILE A 119 8.30 -3.45 -2.67
N SER A 120 8.05 -4.62 -2.05
CA SER A 120 9.10 -5.55 -1.66
C SER A 120 8.73 -7.00 -1.96
N GLY A 121 9.70 -7.79 -2.36
CA GLY A 121 9.56 -9.21 -2.71
C GLY A 121 10.56 -9.62 -3.79
N ASN A 122 10.89 -10.91 -3.87
CA ASN A 122 11.80 -11.47 -4.89
C ASN A 122 13.11 -10.68 -5.10
N GLY A 123 13.71 -10.18 -4.01
CA GLY A 123 14.92 -9.37 -4.08
C GLY A 123 14.71 -7.91 -4.48
N VAL A 124 13.47 -7.49 -4.70
CA VAL A 124 13.11 -6.08 -4.95
C VAL A 124 12.77 -5.42 -3.61
N ASN A 125 13.28 -4.23 -3.40
CA ASN A 125 12.84 -3.30 -2.35
C ASN A 125 12.94 -1.90 -2.95
N LYS A 126 11.81 -1.36 -3.36
CA LYS A 126 11.75 -0.11 -4.14
C LYS A 126 10.67 0.81 -3.59
N THR A 127 11.01 2.07 -3.41
CA THR A 127 10.05 3.13 -3.11
C THR A 127 9.66 3.86 -4.39
N VAL A 128 8.37 4.05 -4.57
CA VAL A 128 7.76 4.74 -5.71
C VAL A 128 6.73 5.76 -5.23
N LYS A 129 6.40 6.72 -6.09
CA LYS A 129 5.37 7.73 -5.78
C LYS A 129 4.31 7.74 -6.87
N THR A 130 3.08 7.91 -6.46
CA THR A 130 1.96 8.08 -7.39
C THR A 130 2.06 9.39 -8.16
N ALA A 131 1.54 9.37 -9.38
CA ALA A 131 1.44 10.51 -10.30
C ALA A 131 0.23 10.32 -11.22
N ASN A 132 -0.05 11.28 -12.07
CA ASN A 132 -1.07 11.17 -13.12
C ASN A 132 -2.44 10.70 -12.63
N GLY A 133 -2.93 11.31 -11.56
CA GLY A 133 -4.21 10.96 -10.97
C GLY A 133 -4.16 9.70 -10.10
N GLY A 134 -3.12 9.58 -9.28
CA GLY A 134 -2.98 8.55 -8.28
C GLY A 134 -2.54 7.19 -8.80
N LYS A 135 -1.82 7.14 -9.90
CA LYS A 135 -1.37 5.87 -10.50
C LYS A 135 0.14 5.79 -10.52
N ILE A 136 0.64 4.57 -10.36
CA ILE A 136 2.04 4.22 -10.64
C ILE A 136 2.10 2.77 -11.10
N GLN A 137 2.83 2.51 -12.16
CA GLN A 137 3.12 1.18 -12.64
C GLN A 137 4.59 0.85 -12.42
N ILE A 138 4.85 -0.29 -11.85
CA ILE A 138 6.18 -0.83 -11.63
C ILE A 138 6.34 -2.02 -12.58
N ASP A 139 7.20 -1.85 -13.57
CA ASP A 139 7.48 -2.86 -14.59
C ASP A 139 8.70 -3.70 -14.24
N ASN A 140 8.91 -4.74 -15.04
CA ASN A 140 10.05 -5.65 -14.93
C ASN A 140 10.15 -6.36 -13.59
N LEU A 141 9.01 -6.70 -13.03
CA LEU A 141 8.93 -7.50 -11.81
C LEU A 141 8.97 -8.99 -12.16
N MET A 142 9.80 -9.72 -11.45
CA MET A 142 9.81 -11.19 -11.54
C MET A 142 8.47 -11.76 -11.09
N PRO A 143 7.95 -12.82 -11.73
CA PRO A 143 6.76 -13.50 -11.22
C PRO A 143 6.93 -13.94 -9.76
N GLY A 144 5.90 -13.70 -8.95
CA GLY A 144 5.91 -14.04 -7.54
C GLY A 144 5.06 -13.11 -6.69
N VAL A 145 5.15 -13.27 -5.38
CA VAL A 145 4.38 -12.50 -4.41
C VAL A 145 5.21 -11.31 -3.93
N TYR A 146 4.58 -10.14 -3.96
CA TYR A 146 5.11 -8.89 -3.45
C TYR A 146 4.23 -8.31 -2.37
N THR A 147 4.80 -7.55 -1.48
CA THR A 147 4.08 -6.69 -0.54
C THR A 147 4.15 -5.25 -1.00
N VAL A 148 3.02 -4.56 -0.92
CA VAL A 148 2.91 -3.13 -1.21
C VAL A 148 2.44 -2.42 0.05
N THR A 149 3.20 -1.44 0.50
CA THR A 149 2.95 -0.69 1.73
C THR A 149 2.91 0.80 1.41
N GLU A 150 1.85 1.48 1.80
CA GLU A 150 1.79 2.95 1.76
C GLU A 150 2.59 3.53 2.93
N GLN A 151 3.39 4.56 2.69
CA GLN A 151 4.02 5.30 3.77
C GLN A 151 2.96 6.10 4.54
N THR A 152 2.99 5.98 5.87
CA THR A 152 2.04 6.65 6.75
C THR A 152 2.09 8.17 6.58
N ILE A 153 0.92 8.78 6.47
CA ILE A 153 0.71 10.23 6.43
C ILE A 153 -0.22 10.58 7.58
N ASP A 154 0.17 11.53 8.42
CA ASP A 154 -0.48 11.79 9.71
C ASP A 154 -1.97 12.09 9.65
N LYS A 155 -2.44 12.73 8.59
CA LYS A 155 -3.86 13.06 8.41
C LYS A 155 -4.76 11.87 8.03
N TYR A 156 -4.17 10.77 7.56
CA TYR A 156 -4.93 9.60 7.10
C TYR A 156 -4.91 8.45 8.10
N VAL A 157 -5.97 7.68 8.06
CA VAL A 157 -6.01 6.37 8.72
C VAL A 157 -4.92 5.48 8.11
N PRO A 158 -4.07 4.84 8.92
CA PRO A 158 -3.03 3.96 8.40
C PRO A 158 -3.61 2.85 7.53
N GLN A 159 -2.95 2.59 6.40
CA GLN A 159 -3.34 1.53 5.47
C GLN A 159 -2.71 0.20 5.87
N GLU A 160 -3.41 -0.89 5.60
CA GLU A 160 -2.86 -2.22 5.71
C GLU A 160 -1.87 -2.52 4.58
N VAL A 161 -0.98 -3.46 4.85
CA VAL A 161 -0.04 -3.97 3.84
C VAL A 161 -0.79 -4.88 2.87
N HIS A 162 -0.70 -4.61 1.59
CA HIS A 162 -1.31 -5.44 0.55
C HIS A 162 -0.31 -6.44 -0.02
N ARG A 163 -0.78 -7.66 -0.23
CA ARG A 163 -0.04 -8.69 -0.97
C ARG A 163 -0.58 -8.77 -2.39
N VAL A 164 0.32 -8.80 -3.36
CA VAL A 164 -0.02 -8.89 -4.79
C VAL A 164 0.81 -9.98 -5.45
N THR A 165 0.17 -10.80 -6.29
CA THR A 165 0.87 -11.81 -7.09
C THR A 165 1.09 -11.26 -8.49
N VAL A 166 2.36 -11.13 -8.86
CA VAL A 166 2.79 -10.73 -10.20
C VAL A 166 2.95 -11.99 -11.05
N VAL A 167 2.32 -11.98 -12.21
CA VAL A 167 2.38 -13.05 -13.22
C VAL A 167 3.07 -12.52 -14.47
N ALA A 168 3.86 -13.36 -15.11
CA ALA A 168 4.57 -13.00 -16.35
C ALA A 168 3.61 -12.51 -17.44
N GLY A 169 3.96 -11.39 -18.06
CA GLY A 169 3.16 -10.77 -19.12
C GLY A 169 1.86 -10.12 -18.66
N GLN A 170 1.61 -10.03 -17.36
CA GLN A 170 0.39 -9.44 -16.81
C GLN A 170 0.68 -8.23 -15.93
N VAL A 171 -0.32 -7.38 -15.75
CA VAL A 171 -0.30 -6.25 -14.82
C VAL A 171 -1.18 -6.61 -13.62
N ALA A 172 -0.57 -6.87 -12.48
CA ALA A 172 -1.29 -7.04 -11.22
C ALA A 172 -1.69 -5.67 -10.68
N LYS A 173 -2.95 -5.50 -10.25
CA LYS A 173 -3.45 -4.23 -9.71
C LYS A 173 -3.66 -4.32 -8.21
N VAL A 174 -3.33 -3.24 -7.52
CA VAL A 174 -3.61 -3.05 -6.09
C VAL A 174 -4.16 -1.65 -5.86
N ASN A 175 -5.24 -1.57 -5.08
CA ASN A 175 -5.95 -0.32 -4.81
C ASN A 175 -5.73 0.10 -3.36
N PHE A 176 -5.50 1.39 -3.15
CA PHE A 176 -5.43 2.03 -1.84
C PHE A 176 -6.38 3.21 -1.80
N ASN A 177 -7.12 3.36 -0.69
CA ASN A 177 -8.02 4.48 -0.48
C ASN A 177 -7.71 5.17 0.85
N ASN A 178 -7.30 6.43 0.81
CA ASN A 178 -7.05 7.20 2.02
C ASN A 178 -8.31 7.83 2.56
N VAL A 179 -8.56 7.53 3.84
CA VAL A 179 -9.64 8.10 4.63
C VAL A 179 -9.04 9.05 5.66
N LEU A 180 -9.62 10.22 5.83
CA LEU A 180 -9.17 11.21 6.80
C LEU A 180 -9.46 10.77 8.23
N LYS A 181 -8.54 11.03 9.14
CA LYS A 181 -8.72 10.75 10.56
C LYS A 181 -9.75 11.69 11.18
N ARG A 182 -10.57 11.13 12.08
CA ARG A 182 -11.63 11.84 12.79
C ARG A 182 -11.64 11.49 14.26
N GLY A 183 -12.19 12.42 15.05
CA GLY A 183 -12.46 12.26 16.48
C GLY A 183 -13.86 12.78 16.82
N THR A 184 -14.13 12.90 18.11
CA THR A 184 -15.41 13.38 18.64
C THR A 184 -15.17 14.50 19.63
N LEU A 185 -15.99 15.56 19.55
CA LEU A 185 -16.05 16.59 20.57
C LEU A 185 -17.38 16.49 21.31
N LYS A 186 -17.33 16.53 22.63
CA LYS A 186 -18.50 16.71 23.51
C LYS A 186 -18.38 18.05 24.23
N VAL A 187 -19.40 18.85 24.15
CA VAL A 187 -19.59 20.05 24.96
C VAL A 187 -20.60 19.72 26.06
N ILE A 188 -20.21 19.89 27.31
CA ILE A 188 -21.07 19.71 28.49
C ILE A 188 -21.48 21.08 28.95
N LYS A 189 -22.77 21.35 28.86
CA LYS A 189 -23.41 22.60 29.26
C LYS A 189 -23.95 22.53 30.68
N SER A 190 -23.63 23.52 31.48
CA SER A 190 -24.28 23.80 32.77
C SER A 190 -24.83 25.24 32.77
N SER A 191 -25.76 25.51 33.69
CA SER A 191 -26.38 26.81 33.86
C SER A 191 -26.81 27.03 35.30
N GLU A 192 -26.76 28.26 35.83
CA GLU A 192 -27.23 28.59 37.15
C GLU A 192 -28.75 28.37 37.35
N ASP A 193 -29.53 28.37 36.29
CA ASP A 193 -30.98 28.12 36.30
C ASP A 193 -31.35 26.69 35.83
N ASN A 194 -30.35 25.82 35.66
CA ASN A 194 -30.50 24.43 35.17
C ASN A 194 -31.12 24.28 33.78
N LEU A 195 -31.21 25.36 32.98
CA LEU A 195 -31.66 25.30 31.60
C LEU A 195 -30.47 24.99 30.68
N VAL A 196 -30.35 23.72 30.31
CA VAL A 196 -29.19 23.19 29.59
C VAL A 196 -29.52 22.61 28.22
N GLU A 197 -30.80 22.32 27.94
CA GLU A 197 -31.28 21.75 26.68
C GLU A 197 -31.48 22.82 25.63
N GLY A 198 -31.24 22.46 24.35
CA GLY A 198 -31.52 23.32 23.20
C GLY A 198 -30.47 24.41 22.97
N VAL A 199 -29.34 24.39 23.66
CA VAL A 199 -28.25 25.36 23.49
C VAL A 199 -27.37 24.94 22.29
N THR A 200 -27.21 25.86 21.34
CA THR A 200 -26.40 25.63 20.14
C THR A 200 -24.95 25.98 20.39
N PHE A 201 -24.07 25.07 19.99
CA PHE A 201 -22.62 25.28 19.92
C PHE A 201 -22.14 25.21 18.49
N HIS A 202 -21.15 26.02 18.18
CA HIS A 202 -20.47 26.07 16.90
C HIS A 202 -19.00 25.77 17.09
N ILE A 203 -18.46 24.88 16.24
CA ILE A 203 -17.01 24.66 16.14
C ILE A 203 -16.53 25.09 14.77
N TYR A 204 -15.36 25.73 14.74
CA TYR A 204 -14.77 26.16 13.48
C TYR A 204 -13.23 26.22 13.55
N GLY A 205 -12.63 26.09 12.38
CA GLY A 205 -11.18 26.13 12.20
C GLY A 205 -10.73 25.32 11.00
N THR A 206 -9.44 25.04 10.92
CA THR A 206 -8.85 24.29 9.82
C THR A 206 -8.29 22.95 10.32
N SER A 207 -8.69 21.86 9.69
CA SER A 207 -8.22 20.52 10.01
C SER A 207 -6.76 20.30 9.62
N LEU A 208 -6.13 19.23 10.11
CA LEU A 208 -4.79 18.78 9.68
C LEU A 208 -4.70 18.54 8.17
N SER A 209 -5.82 18.18 7.52
CA SER A 209 -5.88 18.03 6.06
C SER A 209 -5.96 19.33 5.28
N GLY A 210 -6.13 20.48 5.96
CA GLY A 210 -6.35 21.77 5.35
C GLY A 210 -7.80 22.04 4.94
N ILE A 211 -8.74 21.14 5.30
CA ILE A 211 -10.18 21.32 5.07
C ILE A 211 -10.74 22.15 6.22
N ALA A 212 -11.55 23.16 5.88
CA ALA A 212 -12.26 23.95 6.88
C ALA A 212 -13.31 23.08 7.59
N VAL A 213 -13.40 23.22 8.91
CA VAL A 213 -14.44 22.68 9.76
C VAL A 213 -15.33 23.82 10.20
N ASP A 214 -16.63 23.67 10.04
CA ASP A 214 -17.66 24.66 10.37
C ASP A 214 -18.95 23.89 10.68
N GLU A 215 -19.08 23.46 11.94
CA GLU A 215 -20.12 22.52 12.35
C GLU A 215 -20.87 23.04 13.58
N TYR A 216 -22.15 22.65 13.67
CA TYR A 216 -23.05 23.02 14.76
C TYR A 216 -23.61 21.79 15.45
N ALA A 217 -23.77 21.87 16.76
CA ALA A 217 -24.46 20.85 17.55
C ALA A 217 -25.30 21.50 18.65
N VAL A 218 -26.41 20.85 18.99
CA VAL A 218 -27.36 21.31 20.00
C VAL A 218 -27.32 20.38 21.21
N THR A 219 -27.39 20.96 22.40
CA THR A 219 -27.44 20.18 23.64
C THR A 219 -28.73 19.40 23.80
N ASP A 220 -28.60 18.16 24.26
CA ASP A 220 -29.73 17.32 24.70
C ASP A 220 -30.26 17.73 26.09
N ASN A 221 -31.22 16.98 26.61
CA ASN A 221 -31.81 17.21 27.93
C ASN A 221 -30.84 17.02 29.12
N LYS A 222 -29.64 16.47 28.85
CA LYS A 222 -28.55 16.35 29.83
C LYS A 222 -27.52 17.46 29.68
N GLY A 223 -27.74 18.40 28.75
CA GLY A 223 -26.84 19.48 28.46
C GLY A 223 -25.61 19.05 27.62
N VAL A 224 -25.69 17.97 26.84
CA VAL A 224 -24.56 17.48 26.06
C VAL A 224 -24.78 17.75 24.58
N ALA A 225 -23.93 18.57 23.97
CA ALA A 225 -23.80 18.69 22.51
C ALA A 225 -22.65 17.81 22.01
N THR A 226 -22.90 17.00 20.99
CA THR A 226 -21.92 16.05 20.46
C THR A 226 -21.68 16.31 18.99
N PHE A 227 -20.43 16.64 18.66
CA PHE A 227 -19.91 16.70 17.31
C PHE A 227 -19.24 15.38 16.97
N LYS A 228 -19.81 14.59 16.07
CA LYS A 228 -19.32 13.27 15.67
C LYS A 228 -18.52 13.37 14.39
N ASP A 229 -17.52 12.51 14.25
CA ASP A 229 -16.74 12.36 13.02
C ASP A 229 -16.09 13.66 12.55
N VAL A 230 -15.67 14.51 13.50
CA VAL A 230 -14.95 15.75 13.24
C VAL A 230 -13.55 15.42 12.75
N LEU A 231 -13.11 16.07 11.68
CA LEU A 231 -11.73 15.94 11.18
C LEU A 231 -10.74 16.33 12.29
N ILE A 232 -9.62 15.62 12.38
CA ILE A 232 -8.60 15.93 13.39
C ILE A 232 -8.02 17.33 13.16
N SER A 233 -7.78 18.06 14.26
CA SER A 233 -7.11 19.35 14.21
C SER A 233 -5.62 19.22 13.91
N GLY A 234 -5.01 20.26 13.37
CA GLY A 234 -3.56 20.38 13.21
C GLY A 234 -2.88 20.90 14.48
N SER A 235 -1.88 21.74 14.28
CA SER A 235 -1.22 22.49 15.37
C SER A 235 -2.18 23.45 16.08
N GLU A 236 -3.14 24.00 15.32
CA GLU A 236 -4.16 24.89 15.86
C GLU A 236 -5.42 24.09 16.21
N PRO A 237 -5.89 24.16 17.47
CA PRO A 237 -7.15 23.56 17.87
C PRO A 237 -8.35 24.32 17.29
N TYR A 238 -9.49 23.64 17.20
CA TYR A 238 -10.74 24.31 16.79
C TYR A 238 -11.23 25.26 17.86
N THR A 239 -11.84 26.37 17.45
CA THR A 239 -12.56 27.27 18.32
C THR A 239 -13.97 26.74 18.54
N ILE A 240 -14.46 26.86 19.77
CA ILE A 240 -15.81 26.50 20.20
C ILE A 240 -16.46 27.75 20.75
N GLU A 241 -17.67 28.06 20.33
CA GLU A 241 -18.49 29.11 20.87
C GLU A 241 -19.93 28.67 21.12
N GLU A 242 -20.58 29.27 22.12
CA GLU A 242 -22.01 29.17 22.30
C GLU A 242 -22.70 30.20 21.39
N VAL A 243 -23.61 29.74 20.56
CA VAL A 243 -24.34 30.59 19.61
C VAL A 243 -25.62 31.09 20.25
N ASP A 244 -25.96 32.38 19.99
CA ASP A 244 -27.21 32.99 20.44
C ASP A 244 -27.49 32.83 21.92
N THR A 245 -26.46 33.08 22.75
CA THR A 245 -26.59 33.05 24.21
C THR A 245 -27.76 33.92 24.65
N ALA A 246 -28.72 33.30 25.37
CA ALA A 246 -29.91 33.98 25.79
C ALA A 246 -29.56 35.26 26.63
N ILE A 247 -30.31 36.31 26.39
CA ILE A 247 -30.01 37.67 26.90
C ILE A 247 -29.83 37.74 28.42
N ARG A 248 -30.44 36.83 29.18
CA ARG A 248 -30.33 36.72 30.65
C ARG A 248 -28.96 36.24 31.13
N TYR A 249 -28.12 35.70 30.26
CA TYR A 249 -26.82 35.17 30.63
C TYR A 249 -25.69 36.15 30.22
N VAL A 250 -24.58 36.02 30.93
CA VAL A 250 -23.30 36.54 30.48
C VAL A 250 -22.83 35.62 29.34
N VAL A 251 -22.44 36.21 28.21
CA VAL A 251 -21.93 35.41 27.07
C VAL A 251 -20.62 34.68 27.52
N PRO A 252 -20.57 33.38 27.46
CA PRO A 252 -19.38 32.65 27.87
C PRO A 252 -18.25 32.91 26.86
N ALA A 253 -17.02 32.90 27.37
CA ALA A 253 -15.85 33.03 26.49
C ALA A 253 -15.70 31.81 25.59
N ASN A 254 -15.24 32.05 24.36
CA ASN A 254 -14.87 30.99 23.45
C ASN A 254 -13.77 30.09 24.07
N GLN A 255 -13.82 28.82 23.76
CA GLN A 255 -12.81 27.86 24.15
C GLN A 255 -12.17 27.21 22.93
N THR A 256 -11.09 26.49 23.11
CA THR A 256 -10.44 25.74 22.06
C THR A 256 -10.40 24.26 22.39
N ALA A 257 -10.46 23.39 21.35
CA ALA A 257 -10.37 21.96 21.50
C ALA A 257 -9.49 21.33 20.41
N PRO A 258 -8.41 20.64 20.79
CA PRO A 258 -7.75 19.74 19.88
C PRO A 258 -8.63 18.51 19.65
N ILE A 259 -8.75 18.08 18.41
CA ILE A 259 -9.45 16.85 18.05
C ILE A 259 -8.43 15.84 17.57
N ASN A 260 -8.33 14.72 18.28
CA ASN A 260 -7.40 13.65 17.99
C ASN A 260 -8.13 12.43 17.42
N TRP A 261 -7.41 11.60 16.69
CA TRP A 261 -7.95 10.42 16.03
C TRP A 261 -8.51 9.40 17.02
N LYS A 262 -9.79 9.02 16.83
CA LYS A 262 -10.52 8.06 17.66
C LYS A 262 -10.68 8.47 19.13
N GLU A 263 -10.40 9.71 19.47
CA GLU A 263 -10.55 10.23 20.82
C GLU A 263 -11.84 11.04 20.98
N VAL A 264 -12.26 11.18 22.24
CA VAL A 264 -13.35 12.06 22.65
C VAL A 264 -12.75 13.20 23.45
N THR A 265 -12.74 14.40 22.86
CA THR A 265 -12.40 15.63 23.57
C THR A 265 -13.63 16.18 24.26
N THR A 266 -13.51 16.65 25.49
CA THR A 266 -14.61 17.27 26.25
C THR A 266 -14.28 18.70 26.62
N ARG A 267 -15.28 19.60 26.53
CA ARG A 267 -15.23 20.98 27.01
C ARG A 267 -16.49 21.30 27.79
N ASN A 268 -16.33 22.11 28.86
CA ASN A 268 -17.43 22.50 29.72
C ASN A 268 -17.74 23.99 29.52
N PHE A 269 -19.00 24.31 29.33
CA PHE A 269 -19.51 25.67 29.27
C PHE A 269 -20.56 25.88 30.34
N THR A 270 -20.44 27.01 31.06
CA THR A 270 -21.37 27.36 32.14
C THR A 270 -22.02 28.71 31.84
N ASN A 271 -23.34 28.78 31.84
CA ASN A 271 -24.05 30.04 31.75
C ASN A 271 -24.33 30.61 33.13
N ILE A 272 -23.89 31.84 33.32
CA ILE A 272 -24.05 32.63 34.55
C ILE A 272 -25.12 33.68 34.27
N LEU A 273 -26.10 33.80 35.18
CA LEU A 273 -27.15 34.83 35.07
C LEU A 273 -26.57 36.22 35.25
N LYS A 274 -27.01 37.13 34.40
CA LYS A 274 -26.69 38.58 34.60
C LYS A 274 -27.36 39.04 35.91
N LYS A 275 -26.58 39.70 36.76
CA LYS A 275 -27.02 40.24 38.04
C LYS A 275 -26.92 41.78 37.98
N PHE A 276 -27.85 42.46 38.62
CA PHE A 276 -27.81 43.89 38.84
C PHE A 276 -28.02 44.21 40.28
N SER A 277 -27.52 45.29 40.76
CA SER A 277 -27.78 45.85 42.09
C SER A 277 -28.64 47.12 41.98
N VAL A 278 -29.59 47.21 42.89
CA VAL A 278 -30.40 48.42 43.00
C VAL A 278 -30.03 49.11 44.31
N THR A 279 -29.64 50.39 44.24
CA THR A 279 -29.44 51.24 45.43
C THR A 279 -30.66 52.12 45.57
N VAL A 280 -31.35 51.96 46.71
CA VAL A 280 -32.48 52.83 47.05
C VAL A 280 -31.97 53.86 48.02
N THR A 281 -32.04 55.14 47.66
CA THR A 281 -31.72 56.29 48.52
C THR A 281 -33.02 56.90 49.01
N LYS A 282 -33.21 56.97 50.31
CA LYS A 282 -34.33 57.71 50.90
C LYS A 282 -33.99 59.19 50.90
N SER A 283 -34.74 60.02 50.25
CA SER A 283 -34.70 61.45 50.34
C SER A 283 -35.50 61.98 51.52
#